data_02a43fd1f1d3531e94b7d60ccf8b783b
#
_entry.id   02a43fd1f1d3531e94b7d60ccf8b783b
#
_cell.length_a   1.000
_cell.length_b   1.000
_cell.length_c   1.000
_cell.angle_alpha   90.00
_cell.angle_beta   90.00
_cell.angle_gamma   90.00
#
_symmetry.space_group_name_H-M   'P 1'
#
loop_
_entity.id
_entity.type
_entity.pdbx_description
1 polymer ?
#
loop_
_entity_poly.entity_id
_entity_poly.type
_entity_poly.pdbx_seq_one_letter_code
_entity_poly.pdbx_strand_id
1 'polypeptide(L)'
;MKTLVKFYEGLGVPRSDREMPQHINCGGLRAAVRQCFSDEIAIVWELSFKTIQKIEKSCCKVCLPLFEEKLDQWKEARFLPVAVDTEHLERFRIAMRANVEKGWDRKRSPFIPNGHATRRFTRRDGGNWNEEEFSTDCRTELVFSSGKPRVVTLYSAENTRRLAPLHYSLYEMLKKRGWLLVGDPTEEHVKGLTGASLLSFDYSSATDNIKSAYVRVAVEVLEEMADVITEEEHQALQVLANLRIDGRETFTGQPMGSVLSFPLLCIINKTVVDMALTAMMERKEIGFKEWSGHPLLVNGDDLLTREVRTTTNLRGEIVAQGGEVGLVVNQEKTLVSDYQGEINSTLFEHGKKQRKFNASSMWMDADVEDVLGFAAEATSDGKTFRKIVRRNVNI
;
A
#
# COMPACT_ATOMS: atom_id res chain seq x y z
N MET A 1 0.99 -9.89 25.75
CA MET A 1 -0.44 -9.48 25.75
C MET A 1 -0.85 -8.72 27.02
N LYS A 2 -0.73 -9.29 28.23
CA LYS A 2 -1.14 -8.63 29.49
C LYS A 2 -0.60 -7.20 29.65
N THR A 3 0.67 -6.95 29.30
CA THR A 3 1.32 -5.63 29.38
C THR A 3 0.66 -4.62 28.44
N LEU A 4 0.35 -5.03 27.20
CA LEU A 4 -0.32 -4.18 26.22
C LEU A 4 -1.75 -3.84 26.67
N VAL A 5 -2.47 -4.81 27.19
CA VAL A 5 -3.82 -4.58 27.71
C VAL A 5 -3.80 -3.56 28.84
N LYS A 6 -2.92 -3.74 29.85
CA LYS A 6 -2.75 -2.77 30.95
C LYS A 6 -2.34 -1.38 30.46
N PHE A 7 -1.53 -1.31 29.42
CA PHE A 7 -1.11 -0.03 28.83
C PHE A 7 -2.31 0.75 28.27
N TYR A 8 -3.12 0.11 27.43
CA TYR A 8 -4.29 0.77 26.85
C TYR A 8 -5.37 1.08 27.90
N GLU A 9 -5.53 0.24 28.92
CA GLU A 9 -6.38 0.57 30.09
C GLU A 9 -5.89 1.83 30.80
N GLY A 10 -4.58 1.94 31.02
CA GLY A 10 -3.95 3.11 31.64
C GLY A 10 -4.11 4.39 30.84
N LEU A 11 -4.32 4.28 29.51
CA LEU A 11 -4.65 5.40 28.63
C LEU A 11 -6.15 5.71 28.57
N GLY A 12 -6.99 4.98 29.33
CA GLY A 12 -8.42 5.21 29.40
C GLY A 12 -9.23 4.57 28.29
N VAL A 13 -8.68 3.59 27.55
CA VAL A 13 -9.44 2.86 26.52
C VAL A 13 -10.42 1.92 27.21
N PRO A 14 -11.75 1.99 26.91
CA PRO A 14 -12.76 1.19 27.58
C PRO A 14 -12.56 -0.31 27.36
N ARG A 15 -12.60 -1.07 28.44
CA ARG A 15 -12.54 -2.54 28.41
C ARG A 15 -13.84 -3.14 27.89
N SER A 16 -13.72 -4.34 27.29
CA SER A 16 -14.85 -5.24 27.08
C SER A 16 -14.93 -6.27 28.20
N ASP A 17 -16.08 -6.93 28.33
CA ASP A 17 -16.27 -8.06 29.25
C ASP A 17 -15.67 -9.36 28.70
N ARG A 18 -15.05 -9.34 27.53
CA ARG A 18 -14.46 -10.52 26.89
C ARG A 18 -13.19 -10.95 27.61
N GLU A 19 -13.08 -12.24 27.87
CA GLU A 19 -11.86 -12.81 28.47
C GLU A 19 -10.66 -12.74 27.50
N MET A 20 -9.48 -12.62 28.09
CA MET A 20 -8.25 -12.69 27.33
C MET A 20 -8.04 -14.11 26.77
N PRO A 21 -7.71 -14.28 25.48
CA PRO A 21 -7.45 -15.61 24.95
C PRO A 21 -6.21 -16.22 25.62
N GLN A 22 -6.31 -17.50 25.96
CA GLN A 22 -5.24 -18.26 26.61
C GLN A 22 -4.10 -18.60 25.64
N HIS A 23 -4.44 -18.73 24.36
CA HIS A 23 -3.50 -19.07 23.29
C HIS A 23 -3.65 -18.08 22.10
N ILE A 24 -2.51 -17.69 21.54
CA ILE A 24 -2.45 -16.76 20.40
C ILE A 24 -1.46 -17.32 19.38
N ASN A 25 -1.95 -17.57 18.17
CA ASN A 25 -1.08 -17.91 17.03
C ASN A 25 -0.30 -16.68 16.57
N CYS A 26 0.85 -16.91 15.91
CA CYS A 26 1.61 -15.83 15.27
C CYS A 26 0.71 -15.04 14.32
N GLY A 27 0.81 -13.72 14.36
CA GLY A 27 -0.07 -12.81 13.63
C GLY A 27 -1.36 -12.45 14.36
N GLY A 28 -1.68 -13.10 15.48
CA GLY A 28 -2.90 -12.91 16.23
C GLY A 28 -2.84 -11.90 17.38
N LEU A 29 -1.66 -11.39 17.73
CA LEU A 29 -1.47 -10.54 18.92
C LEU A 29 -2.34 -9.28 18.89
N ARG A 30 -2.41 -8.59 17.75
CA ARG A 30 -3.25 -7.41 17.59
C ARG A 30 -4.73 -7.73 17.83
N ALA A 31 -5.26 -8.76 17.20
CA ALA A 31 -6.66 -9.16 17.36
C ALA A 31 -6.96 -9.57 18.81
N ALA A 32 -6.05 -10.33 19.44
CA ALA A 32 -6.16 -10.75 20.82
C ALA A 32 -6.16 -9.58 21.82
N VAL A 33 -5.36 -8.56 21.58
CA VAL A 33 -5.38 -7.34 22.41
C VAL A 33 -6.64 -6.54 22.14
N ARG A 34 -7.01 -6.34 20.86
CA ARG A 34 -8.16 -5.54 20.45
C ARG A 34 -9.47 -6.05 21.05
N GLN A 35 -9.70 -7.37 21.06
CA GLN A 35 -10.94 -7.96 21.60
C GLN A 35 -11.13 -7.73 23.09
N CYS A 36 -10.07 -7.39 23.83
CA CYS A 36 -10.14 -7.06 25.25
C CYS A 36 -10.77 -5.67 25.51
N PHE A 37 -11.05 -4.90 24.46
CA PHE A 37 -11.58 -3.55 24.56
C PHE A 37 -12.96 -3.44 23.89
N SER A 38 -13.73 -2.42 24.27
CA SER A 38 -15.06 -2.16 23.72
C SER A 38 -15.03 -2.10 22.18
N ASP A 39 -16.10 -2.52 21.54
CA ASP A 39 -16.28 -2.39 20.09
C ASP A 39 -16.44 -0.92 19.69
N GLU A 40 -16.98 -0.10 20.58
CA GLU A 40 -17.18 1.34 20.40
C GLU A 40 -15.97 2.12 20.95
N ILE A 41 -14.94 2.29 20.13
CA ILE A 41 -13.77 3.12 20.46
C ILE A 41 -13.47 4.09 19.32
N ALA A 42 -12.77 5.18 19.66
CA ALA A 42 -12.36 6.16 18.66
C ALA A 42 -11.37 5.54 17.63
N ILE A 43 -11.46 5.97 16.38
CA ILE A 43 -10.63 5.47 15.27
C ILE A 43 -9.14 5.60 15.55
N VAL A 44 -8.72 6.64 16.27
CA VAL A 44 -7.32 6.83 16.69
C VAL A 44 -6.78 5.64 17.49
N TRP A 45 -7.60 5.00 18.30
CA TRP A 45 -7.23 3.79 19.03
C TRP A 45 -7.10 2.57 18.11
N GLU A 46 -7.98 2.44 17.11
CA GLU A 46 -7.85 1.39 16.09
C GLU A 46 -6.52 1.51 15.34
N LEU A 47 -6.11 2.72 15.01
CA LEU A 47 -4.82 2.98 14.37
C LEU A 47 -3.65 2.70 15.32
N SER A 48 -3.80 3.00 16.61
CA SER A 48 -2.80 2.62 17.62
C SER A 48 -2.69 1.10 17.74
N PHE A 49 -3.80 0.36 17.77
CA PHE A 49 -3.77 -1.11 17.78
C PHE A 49 -3.10 -1.71 16.53
N LYS A 50 -3.19 -1.06 15.36
CA LYS A 50 -2.44 -1.51 14.17
C LYS A 50 -0.92 -1.56 14.42
N THR A 51 -0.38 -0.69 15.27
CA THR A 51 1.05 -0.67 15.59
C THR A 51 1.54 -1.89 16.38
N ILE A 52 0.64 -2.59 17.09
CA ILE A 52 0.95 -3.82 17.82
C ILE A 52 1.53 -4.90 16.87
N GLN A 53 1.12 -4.92 15.62
CA GLN A 53 1.61 -5.87 14.62
C GLN A 53 3.14 -5.80 14.43
N LYS A 54 3.74 -4.63 14.62
CA LYS A 54 5.20 -4.44 14.50
C LYS A 54 5.99 -5.22 15.57
N ILE A 55 5.35 -5.59 16.68
CA ILE A 55 5.97 -6.38 17.75
C ILE A 55 6.25 -7.82 17.28
N GLU A 56 5.41 -8.36 16.40
CA GLU A 56 5.54 -9.71 15.87
C GLU A 56 6.51 -9.73 14.68
N LYS A 57 7.82 -9.83 14.97
CA LYS A 57 8.89 -9.77 13.95
C LYS A 57 9.13 -11.10 13.23
N SER A 58 8.73 -12.24 13.83
CA SER A 58 8.99 -13.58 13.29
C SER A 58 7.85 -14.54 13.59
N CYS A 59 7.74 -15.58 12.78
CA CYS A 59 6.81 -16.70 12.98
C CYS A 59 7.51 -17.85 13.72
N CYS A 60 6.82 -18.49 14.64
CA CYS A 60 7.30 -19.68 15.30
C CYS A 60 7.18 -20.94 14.39
N LYS A 61 7.96 -21.99 14.70
CA LYS A 61 7.96 -23.23 13.91
C LYS A 61 6.60 -23.95 13.88
N VAL A 62 5.76 -23.75 14.89
CA VAL A 62 4.43 -24.38 14.98
C VAL A 62 3.43 -23.71 14.04
N CYS A 63 3.49 -22.38 13.91
CA CYS A 63 2.58 -21.64 13.03
C CYS A 63 3.04 -21.59 11.57
N LEU A 64 4.32 -21.80 11.31
CA LEU A 64 4.90 -21.68 9.96
C LEU A 64 4.19 -22.54 8.90
N PRO A 65 3.90 -23.84 9.13
CA PRO A 65 3.20 -24.69 8.14
C PRO A 65 1.85 -24.12 7.70
N LEU A 66 1.10 -23.49 8.61
CA LEU A 66 -0.19 -22.86 8.29
C LEU A 66 -0.06 -21.69 7.30
N PHE A 67 1.09 -21.02 7.30
CA PHE A 67 1.37 -19.93 6.38
C PHE A 67 1.93 -20.44 5.04
N GLU A 68 2.66 -21.55 5.05
CA GLU A 68 3.15 -22.21 3.83
C GLU A 68 1.97 -22.73 2.98
N GLU A 69 0.95 -23.32 3.62
CA GLU A 69 -0.29 -23.67 2.91
C GLU A 69 -0.96 -22.47 2.24
N LYS A 70 -0.96 -21.31 2.90
CA LYS A 70 -1.48 -20.05 2.31
C LYS A 70 -0.65 -19.57 1.12
N LEU A 71 0.65 -19.83 1.09
CA LEU A 71 1.48 -19.51 -0.07
C LEU A 71 1.04 -20.32 -1.30
N ASP A 72 0.80 -21.62 -1.13
CA ASP A 72 0.34 -22.47 -2.23
C ASP A 72 -1.05 -22.06 -2.72
N GLN A 73 -1.98 -21.77 -1.81
CA GLN A 73 -3.30 -21.24 -2.15
C GLN A 73 -3.19 -19.89 -2.89
N TRP A 74 -2.29 -19.02 -2.45
CA TRP A 74 -2.03 -17.74 -3.09
C TRP A 74 -1.52 -17.93 -4.52
N LYS A 75 -0.57 -18.84 -4.76
CA LYS A 75 -0.05 -19.18 -6.09
C LYS A 75 -1.14 -19.69 -7.02
N GLU A 76 -1.91 -20.69 -6.57
CA GLU A 76 -2.96 -21.30 -7.39
C GLU A 76 -4.02 -20.26 -7.77
N ALA A 77 -4.37 -19.32 -6.89
CA ALA A 77 -5.29 -18.23 -7.21
C ALA A 77 -4.78 -17.33 -8.34
N ARG A 78 -3.44 -17.14 -8.48
CA ARG A 78 -2.83 -16.35 -9.57
C ARG A 78 -2.95 -17.01 -10.93
N PHE A 79 -3.02 -18.34 -10.96
CA PHE A 79 -3.07 -19.13 -12.20
C PHE A 79 -4.49 -19.36 -12.74
N LEU A 80 -5.51 -18.91 -12.03
CA LEU A 80 -6.89 -19.04 -12.48
C LEU A 80 -7.23 -17.92 -13.48
N PRO A 81 -7.76 -18.27 -14.67
CA PRO A 81 -8.23 -17.30 -15.63
C PRO A 81 -9.34 -16.40 -15.04
N VAL A 82 -9.30 -15.13 -15.40
CA VAL A 82 -10.30 -14.14 -14.98
C VAL A 82 -10.93 -13.47 -16.19
N ALA A 83 -12.21 -13.13 -16.08
CA ALA A 83 -12.91 -12.39 -17.11
C ALA A 83 -12.40 -10.94 -17.17
N VAL A 84 -12.30 -10.41 -18.39
CA VAL A 84 -11.89 -9.02 -18.66
C VAL A 84 -12.90 -8.40 -19.61
N ASP A 85 -13.46 -7.26 -19.22
CA ASP A 85 -14.28 -6.43 -20.09
C ASP A 85 -13.36 -5.63 -21.01
N THR A 86 -13.39 -5.91 -22.30
CA THR A 86 -12.51 -5.27 -23.29
C THR A 86 -12.83 -3.79 -23.51
N GLU A 87 -14.09 -3.39 -23.38
CA GLU A 87 -14.47 -1.98 -23.48
C GLU A 87 -13.99 -1.20 -22.24
N HIS A 88 -14.14 -1.78 -21.07
CA HIS A 88 -13.60 -1.19 -19.84
C HIS A 88 -12.07 -1.09 -19.88
N LEU A 89 -11.39 -2.11 -20.42
CA LEU A 89 -9.94 -2.13 -20.58
C LEU A 89 -9.45 -0.99 -21.49
N GLU A 90 -10.19 -0.70 -22.58
CA GLU A 90 -9.84 0.41 -23.48
C GLU A 90 -10.09 1.78 -22.83
N ARG A 91 -11.17 1.94 -22.08
CA ARG A 91 -11.40 3.15 -21.27
C ARG A 91 -10.29 3.34 -20.22
N PHE A 92 -9.83 2.24 -19.60
CA PHE A 92 -8.70 2.27 -18.70
C PHE A 92 -7.42 2.74 -19.40
N ARG A 93 -7.12 2.25 -20.62
CA ARG A 93 -5.97 2.71 -21.42
C ARG A 93 -5.99 4.23 -21.61
N ILE A 94 -7.13 4.77 -22.00
CA ILE A 94 -7.29 6.21 -22.23
C ILE A 94 -7.05 7.01 -20.93
N ALA A 95 -7.65 6.59 -19.83
CA ALA A 95 -7.51 7.24 -18.54
C ALA A 95 -6.07 7.11 -17.98
N MET A 96 -5.44 5.94 -18.12
CA MET A 96 -4.05 5.70 -17.74
C MET A 96 -3.08 6.61 -18.48
N ARG A 97 -3.29 6.79 -19.79
CA ARG A 97 -2.45 7.67 -20.63
C ARG A 97 -2.48 9.12 -20.18
N ALA A 98 -3.60 9.61 -19.64
CA ALA A 98 -3.71 10.95 -19.10
C ALA A 98 -2.87 11.17 -17.81
N ASN A 99 -2.51 10.09 -17.12
CA ASN A 99 -1.71 10.11 -15.89
C ASN A 99 -0.20 9.97 -16.13
N VAL A 100 0.23 9.68 -17.37
CA VAL A 100 1.64 9.50 -17.72
C VAL A 100 2.10 10.64 -18.61
N GLU A 101 3.17 11.31 -18.25
CA GLU A 101 3.75 12.42 -19.00
C GLU A 101 4.57 11.90 -20.17
N LYS A 102 4.43 12.51 -21.36
CA LYS A 102 5.28 12.16 -22.51
C LYS A 102 6.75 12.42 -22.19
N GLY A 103 7.62 11.44 -22.45
CA GLY A 103 9.04 11.51 -22.14
C GLY A 103 9.36 11.42 -20.64
N TRP A 104 8.48 10.79 -19.86
CA TRP A 104 8.68 10.56 -18.43
C TRP A 104 9.99 9.85 -18.09
N ASP A 105 10.54 9.08 -19.02
CA ASP A 105 11.71 8.24 -18.90
C ASP A 105 13.05 8.94 -19.15
N ARG A 106 13.04 10.26 -19.41
CA ARG A 106 14.26 11.03 -19.76
C ARG A 106 15.19 11.29 -18.58
N LYS A 107 14.64 11.42 -17.37
CA LYS A 107 15.41 11.74 -16.16
C LYS A 107 15.90 10.45 -15.49
N ARG A 108 17.12 10.02 -15.81
CA ARG A 108 17.70 8.76 -15.35
C ARG A 108 18.56 8.93 -14.11
N SER A 109 18.58 7.91 -13.27
CA SER A 109 19.54 7.76 -12.17
C SER A 109 20.13 6.36 -12.18
N PRO A 110 21.41 6.19 -11.85
CA PRO A 110 22.03 4.88 -11.84
C PRO A 110 21.43 4.01 -10.73
N PHE A 111 21.37 2.71 -10.97
CA PHE A 111 21.00 1.74 -9.96
C PHE A 111 22.16 1.55 -8.97
N ILE A 112 21.83 1.60 -7.68
CA ILE A 112 22.73 1.27 -6.59
C ILE A 112 22.20 0.02 -5.89
N PRO A 113 22.92 -1.12 -5.93
CA PRO A 113 22.53 -2.32 -5.21
C PRO A 113 22.41 -2.07 -3.71
N ASN A 114 21.46 -2.73 -3.07
CA ASN A 114 21.12 -2.54 -1.65
C ASN A 114 20.97 -3.84 -0.85
N GLY A 115 21.38 -4.97 -1.46
CA GLY A 115 21.34 -6.28 -0.81
C GLY A 115 19.96 -6.93 -0.70
N HIS A 116 18.94 -6.39 -1.38
CA HIS A 116 17.62 -7.04 -1.41
C HIS A 116 17.70 -8.42 -2.05
N ALA A 117 16.91 -9.35 -1.52
CA ALA A 117 16.82 -10.70 -2.06
C ALA A 117 16.41 -10.70 -3.53
N THR A 118 16.96 -11.64 -4.28
CA THR A 118 16.68 -11.85 -5.70
C THR A 118 16.12 -13.26 -5.94
N ARG A 119 15.88 -13.59 -7.18
CA ARG A 119 15.41 -14.91 -7.55
C ARG A 119 16.35 -16.03 -7.07
N ARG A 120 17.68 -15.82 -7.09
CA ARG A 120 18.69 -16.82 -6.71
C ARG A 120 19.31 -16.58 -5.34
N PHE A 121 19.49 -15.32 -4.93
CA PHE A 121 20.25 -14.95 -3.75
C PHE A 121 19.34 -14.40 -2.65
N THR A 122 19.50 -14.90 -1.43
CA THR A 122 18.86 -14.33 -0.25
C THR A 122 19.59 -13.05 0.21
N ARG A 123 18.98 -12.28 1.12
CA ARG A 123 19.67 -11.13 1.73
C ARG A 123 20.96 -11.53 2.47
N ARG A 124 20.98 -12.74 3.05
CA ARG A 124 22.17 -13.25 3.74
C ARG A 124 23.31 -13.57 2.77
N ASP A 125 22.98 -13.95 1.56
CA ASP A 125 23.95 -14.23 0.49
C ASP A 125 24.33 -12.97 -0.31
N GLY A 126 23.93 -11.78 0.17
CA GLY A 126 24.22 -10.51 -0.48
C GLY A 126 23.15 -10.03 -1.49
N GLY A 127 22.10 -10.84 -1.77
CA GLY A 127 21.02 -10.42 -2.65
C GLY A 127 21.48 -9.82 -3.98
N ASN A 128 20.97 -8.64 -4.33
CA ASN A 128 21.28 -7.94 -5.59
C ASN A 128 22.69 -7.27 -5.65
N TRP A 129 23.57 -7.55 -4.67
CA TRP A 129 25.01 -7.32 -4.80
C TRP A 129 25.67 -8.33 -5.76
N ASN A 130 25.04 -9.50 -5.91
CA ASN A 130 25.52 -10.55 -6.79
C ASN A 130 25.09 -10.32 -8.23
N GLU A 131 25.92 -10.77 -9.17
CA GLU A 131 25.54 -10.87 -10.57
C GLU A 131 24.56 -12.03 -10.78
N GLU A 132 23.47 -11.76 -11.47
CA GLU A 132 22.44 -12.75 -11.81
C GLU A 132 21.86 -12.39 -13.17
N GLU A 133 21.81 -13.36 -14.06
CA GLU A 133 21.31 -13.20 -15.41
C GLU A 133 19.83 -12.76 -15.45
N PHE A 134 19.45 -12.12 -16.53
CA PHE A 134 18.06 -11.79 -16.80
C PHE A 134 17.17 -13.04 -16.79
N SER A 135 15.98 -12.93 -16.21
CA SER A 135 15.01 -14.02 -16.16
C SER A 135 13.61 -13.52 -16.49
N THR A 136 12.89 -14.30 -17.30
CA THR A 136 11.46 -14.11 -17.58
C THR A 136 10.55 -14.72 -16.52
N ASP A 137 11.14 -15.42 -15.54
CA ASP A 137 10.44 -16.13 -14.48
C ASP A 137 10.81 -15.59 -13.11
N CYS A 138 9.86 -15.57 -12.19
CA CYS A 138 10.02 -15.10 -10.83
C CYS A 138 9.86 -16.24 -9.83
N ARG A 139 10.52 -16.10 -8.68
CA ARG A 139 10.32 -16.97 -7.52
C ARG A 139 9.47 -16.24 -6.49
N THR A 140 8.62 -16.96 -5.79
CA THR A 140 7.88 -16.42 -4.64
C THR A 140 8.52 -16.88 -3.34
N GLU A 141 8.42 -16.03 -2.33
CA GLU A 141 8.87 -16.33 -0.97
C GLU A 141 7.85 -15.81 0.04
N LEU A 142 7.61 -16.63 1.07
CA LEU A 142 6.77 -16.22 2.20
C LEU A 142 7.64 -15.50 3.23
N VAL A 143 7.32 -14.23 3.45
CA VAL A 143 7.99 -13.40 4.46
C VAL A 143 6.99 -13.06 5.57
N PHE A 144 7.34 -13.41 6.81
CA PHE A 144 6.56 -12.98 7.96
C PHE A 144 7.11 -11.65 8.47
N SER A 145 6.30 -10.61 8.38
CA SER A 145 6.68 -9.26 8.77
C SER A 145 5.51 -8.52 9.40
N SER A 146 5.77 -7.86 10.51
CA SER A 146 4.75 -7.09 11.24
C SER A 146 3.46 -7.88 11.48
N GLY A 147 3.59 -9.09 12.03
CA GLY A 147 2.48 -9.95 12.40
C GLY A 147 1.66 -10.49 11.22
N LYS A 148 2.19 -10.41 9.99
CA LYS A 148 1.50 -10.89 8.79
C LYS A 148 2.40 -11.72 7.89
N PRO A 149 1.92 -12.86 7.38
CA PRO A 149 2.55 -13.52 6.26
C PRO A 149 2.31 -12.69 5.00
N ARG A 150 3.37 -12.42 4.25
CA ARG A 150 3.32 -11.71 2.97
C ARG A 150 4.02 -12.54 1.91
N VAL A 151 3.41 -12.69 0.77
CA VAL A 151 4.06 -13.29 -0.38
C VAL A 151 4.77 -12.19 -1.15
N VAL A 152 6.07 -12.34 -1.33
CA VAL A 152 6.90 -11.46 -2.15
C VAL A 152 7.32 -12.20 -3.41
N THR A 153 7.41 -11.47 -4.52
CA THR A 153 7.88 -11.99 -5.80
C THR A 153 9.32 -11.52 -6.01
N LEU A 154 10.22 -12.46 -6.24
CA LEU A 154 11.64 -12.21 -6.37
C LEU A 154 12.04 -12.28 -7.85
N TYR A 155 12.49 -11.15 -8.38
CA TYR A 155 13.03 -11.01 -9.73
C TYR A 155 14.54 -11.26 -9.72
N SER A 156 15.14 -11.52 -10.88
CA SER A 156 16.60 -11.58 -10.96
C SER A 156 17.23 -10.20 -10.70
N ALA A 157 18.49 -10.19 -10.25
CA ALA A 157 19.19 -8.93 -10.03
C ALA A 157 19.28 -8.09 -11.31
N GLU A 158 19.46 -8.74 -12.48
CA GLU A 158 19.50 -8.08 -13.76
C GLU A 158 18.17 -7.42 -14.14
N ASN A 159 17.00 -8.07 -13.86
CA ASN A 159 15.70 -7.44 -14.06
C ASN A 159 15.58 -6.14 -13.25
N THR A 160 16.00 -6.20 -11.99
CA THR A 160 15.97 -5.03 -11.10
C THR A 160 16.90 -3.93 -11.59
N ARG A 161 18.11 -4.28 -12.04
CA ARG A 161 19.08 -3.34 -12.59
C ARG A 161 18.54 -2.59 -13.81
N ARG A 162 17.86 -3.30 -14.71
CA ARG A 162 17.23 -2.72 -15.91
C ARG A 162 16.06 -1.79 -15.57
N LEU A 163 15.21 -2.17 -14.60
CA LEU A 163 14.02 -1.38 -14.23
C LEU A 163 14.31 -0.21 -13.29
N ALA A 164 15.40 -0.23 -12.53
CA ALA A 164 15.67 0.79 -11.52
C ALA A 164 15.80 2.22 -12.09
N PRO A 165 16.47 2.46 -13.23
CA PRO A 165 16.49 3.79 -13.84
C PRO A 165 15.10 4.30 -14.23
N LEU A 166 14.23 3.40 -14.70
CA LEU A 166 12.83 3.71 -15.01
C LEU A 166 12.03 4.02 -13.75
N HIS A 167 12.27 3.29 -12.67
CA HIS A 167 11.64 3.58 -11.38
C HIS A 167 11.94 5.01 -10.92
N TYR A 168 13.21 5.43 -10.95
CA TYR A 168 13.58 6.78 -10.55
C TYR A 168 12.92 7.84 -11.43
N SER A 169 12.90 7.64 -12.75
CA SER A 169 12.25 8.55 -13.69
C SER A 169 10.75 8.66 -13.44
N LEU A 170 10.08 7.52 -13.31
CA LEU A 170 8.64 7.46 -13.10
C LEU A 170 8.25 8.11 -11.77
N TYR A 171 8.97 7.79 -10.71
CA TYR A 171 8.69 8.35 -9.39
C TYR A 171 8.97 9.86 -9.32
N GLU A 172 10.01 10.36 -9.98
CA GLU A 172 10.27 11.81 -10.11
C GLU A 172 9.18 12.55 -10.89
N MET A 173 8.59 11.92 -11.91
CA MET A 173 7.40 12.46 -12.58
C MET A 173 6.22 12.51 -11.61
N LEU A 174 5.95 11.42 -10.89
CA LEU A 174 4.81 11.30 -9.99
C LEU A 174 4.89 12.26 -8.82
N LYS A 175 6.07 12.50 -8.24
CA LYS A 175 6.28 13.45 -7.13
C LYS A 175 5.84 14.88 -7.45
N LYS A 176 5.78 15.25 -8.72
CA LYS A 176 5.29 16.56 -9.15
C LYS A 176 3.76 16.64 -9.19
N ARG A 177 3.08 15.52 -9.08
CA ARG A 177 1.61 15.44 -9.12
C ARG A 177 1.03 15.73 -7.74
N GLY A 178 0.09 16.66 -7.67
CA GLY A 178 -0.54 17.06 -6.41
C GLY A 178 -1.37 15.96 -5.74
N TRP A 179 -1.69 14.90 -6.45
CA TRP A 179 -2.45 13.77 -5.93
C TRP A 179 -1.57 12.67 -5.30
N LEU A 180 -0.27 12.62 -5.59
CA LEU A 180 0.61 11.63 -4.97
C LEU A 180 1.04 12.11 -3.58
N LEU A 181 0.69 11.35 -2.56
CA LEU A 181 1.20 11.59 -1.22
C LEU A 181 2.64 11.07 -1.14
N VAL A 182 3.57 11.97 -0.82
CA VAL A 182 4.99 11.64 -0.60
C VAL A 182 5.36 11.95 0.85
N GLY A 183 5.94 10.97 1.54
CA GLY A 183 6.30 11.10 2.95
C GLY A 183 5.10 11.03 3.90
N ASP A 184 5.27 11.58 5.10
CA ASP A 184 4.21 11.58 6.10
C ASP A 184 3.06 12.53 5.72
N PRO A 185 1.80 12.11 5.92
CA PRO A 185 0.66 12.97 5.71
C PRO A 185 0.68 14.19 6.65
N THR A 186 0.38 15.36 6.10
CA THR A 186 0.29 16.62 6.83
C THR A 186 -1.07 17.27 6.68
N GLU A 187 -1.39 18.25 7.53
CA GLU A 187 -2.63 19.02 7.44
C GLU A 187 -2.75 19.78 6.10
N GLU A 188 -1.65 20.19 5.51
CA GLU A 188 -1.65 20.86 4.21
C GLU A 188 -2.10 19.94 3.08
N HIS A 189 -1.71 18.66 3.11
CA HIS A 189 -2.16 17.67 2.13
C HIS A 189 -3.69 17.49 2.11
N VAL A 190 -4.35 17.57 3.27
CA VAL A 190 -5.80 17.34 3.39
C VAL A 190 -6.66 18.60 3.31
N LYS A 191 -6.05 19.78 3.24
CA LYS A 191 -6.73 21.08 3.25
C LYS A 191 -7.77 21.22 2.13
N GLY A 192 -7.54 20.65 0.96
CA GLY A 192 -8.46 20.66 -0.18
C GLY A 192 -9.62 19.67 -0.12
N LEU A 193 -9.62 18.79 0.89
CA LEU A 193 -10.60 17.69 1.01
C LEU A 193 -11.84 18.05 1.85
N THR A 194 -12.14 19.33 2.00
CA THR A 194 -13.32 19.82 2.77
C THR A 194 -14.54 19.99 1.87
N GLY A 195 -15.74 19.99 2.45
CA GLY A 195 -17.00 20.37 1.78
C GLY A 195 -17.93 19.23 1.39
N ALA A 196 -17.52 17.97 1.57
CA ALA A 196 -18.38 16.80 1.44
C ALA A 196 -17.79 15.64 2.26
N SER A 197 -18.50 14.51 2.37
CA SER A 197 -18.03 13.34 3.12
C SER A 197 -16.69 12.84 2.62
N LEU A 198 -15.75 12.65 3.52
CA LEU A 198 -14.43 12.08 3.26
C LEU A 198 -14.54 10.57 3.03
N LEU A 199 -13.76 10.06 2.10
CA LEU A 199 -13.71 8.67 1.69
C LEU A 199 -12.28 8.16 1.82
N SER A 200 -12.02 7.33 2.82
CA SER A 200 -10.71 6.66 3.01
C SER A 200 -10.85 5.21 2.63
N PHE A 201 -10.31 4.82 1.49
CA PHE A 201 -10.49 3.48 0.95
C PHE A 201 -9.46 2.51 1.52
N ASP A 202 -9.91 1.30 1.83
CA ASP A 202 -9.10 0.11 2.11
C ASP A 202 -9.40 -0.92 1.02
N TYR A 203 -8.37 -1.42 0.35
CA TYR A 203 -8.53 -2.46 -0.67
C TYR A 203 -8.18 -3.84 -0.11
N SER A 204 -8.92 -4.85 -0.55
CA SER A 204 -8.64 -6.24 -0.22
C SER A 204 -7.52 -6.78 -1.10
N SER A 205 -6.32 -6.98 -0.54
CA SER A 205 -5.17 -7.56 -1.27
C SER A 205 -4.92 -6.87 -2.62
N ALA A 206 -4.81 -5.54 -2.61
CA ALA A 206 -4.79 -4.71 -3.81
C ALA A 206 -3.85 -5.24 -4.91
N THR A 207 -2.57 -5.45 -4.57
CA THR A 207 -1.57 -5.91 -5.55
C THR A 207 -1.79 -7.34 -6.03
N ASP A 208 -2.51 -8.17 -5.26
CA ASP A 208 -2.73 -9.58 -5.60
C ASP A 208 -3.87 -9.76 -6.58
N ASN A 209 -4.86 -8.88 -6.55
CA ASN A 209 -6.12 -9.05 -7.28
C ASN A 209 -6.19 -8.27 -8.59
N ILE A 210 -5.27 -7.33 -8.85
CA ILE A 210 -5.24 -6.61 -10.14
C ILE A 210 -5.13 -7.62 -11.28
N LYS A 211 -6.04 -7.56 -12.22
CA LYS A 211 -6.05 -8.45 -13.39
C LYS A 211 -4.84 -8.17 -14.28
N SER A 212 -4.14 -9.19 -14.72
CA SER A 212 -2.90 -9.07 -15.52
C SER A 212 -3.10 -8.28 -16.82
N ALA A 213 -4.31 -8.32 -17.41
CA ALA A 213 -4.64 -7.53 -18.58
C ALA A 213 -4.50 -6.01 -18.33
N TYR A 214 -4.90 -5.52 -17.16
CA TYR A 214 -4.76 -4.11 -16.80
C TYR A 214 -3.31 -3.73 -16.50
N VAL A 215 -2.54 -4.63 -15.88
CA VAL A 215 -1.09 -4.42 -15.70
C VAL A 215 -0.38 -4.33 -17.05
N ARG A 216 -0.73 -5.21 -17.98
CA ARG A 216 -0.20 -5.20 -19.37
C ARG A 216 -0.50 -3.88 -20.07
N VAL A 217 -1.73 -3.42 -20.05
CA VAL A 217 -2.12 -2.13 -20.65
C VAL A 217 -1.39 -0.97 -19.95
N ALA A 218 -1.22 -1.02 -18.63
CA ALA A 218 -0.49 0.02 -17.93
C ALA A 218 0.99 0.08 -18.36
N VAL A 219 1.64 -1.06 -18.55
CA VAL A 219 3.02 -1.13 -19.08
C VAL A 219 3.08 -0.63 -20.53
N GLU A 220 2.17 -1.06 -21.38
CA GLU A 220 2.08 -0.59 -22.78
C GLU A 220 1.96 0.94 -22.84
N VAL A 221 1.12 1.53 -21.99
CA VAL A 221 0.99 3.01 -21.91
C VAL A 221 2.28 3.67 -21.43
N LEU A 222 3.00 3.08 -20.45
CA LEU A 222 4.30 3.60 -20.06
C LEU A 222 5.28 3.60 -21.23
N GLU A 223 5.32 2.53 -22.04
CA GLU A 223 6.16 2.43 -23.23
C GLU A 223 5.75 3.42 -24.34
N GLU A 224 4.47 3.55 -24.63
CA GLU A 224 3.94 4.53 -25.60
C GLU A 224 4.28 5.98 -25.25
N MET A 225 4.32 6.29 -23.97
CA MET A 225 4.60 7.64 -23.46
C MET A 225 6.08 7.89 -23.21
N ALA A 226 6.92 6.89 -23.34
CA ALA A 226 8.38 7.00 -23.19
C ALA A 226 9.04 7.54 -24.46
N ASP A 227 10.26 8.02 -24.33
CA ASP A 227 11.07 8.54 -25.44
C ASP A 227 12.41 7.81 -25.60
N VAL A 228 12.97 7.25 -24.51
CA VAL A 228 14.36 6.73 -24.49
C VAL A 228 14.50 5.36 -23.83
N ILE A 229 13.40 4.59 -23.73
CA ILE A 229 13.44 3.21 -23.23
C ILE A 229 14.35 2.36 -24.16
N THR A 230 15.29 1.64 -23.57
CA THR A 230 16.15 0.71 -24.29
C THR A 230 15.47 -0.64 -24.50
N GLU A 231 16.02 -1.45 -25.43
CA GLU A 231 15.54 -2.81 -25.67
C GLU A 231 15.64 -3.69 -24.40
N GLU A 232 16.70 -3.53 -23.61
CA GLU A 232 16.88 -4.26 -22.36
C GLU A 232 15.83 -3.88 -21.29
N GLU A 233 15.49 -2.59 -21.21
CA GLU A 233 14.43 -2.09 -20.33
C GLU A 233 13.06 -2.54 -20.81
N HIS A 234 12.78 -2.53 -22.12
CA HIS A 234 11.58 -3.09 -22.71
C HIS A 234 11.42 -4.56 -22.31
N GLN A 235 12.44 -5.39 -22.46
CA GLN A 235 12.39 -6.80 -22.04
C GLN A 235 12.06 -6.94 -20.55
N ALA A 236 12.61 -6.11 -19.69
CA ALA A 236 12.33 -6.14 -18.26
C ALA A 236 10.90 -5.66 -17.91
N LEU A 237 10.37 -4.68 -18.65
CA LEU A 237 8.96 -4.26 -18.57
C LEU A 237 8.02 -5.37 -19.02
N GLN A 238 8.38 -6.14 -20.05
CA GLN A 238 7.57 -7.28 -20.50
C GLN A 238 7.51 -8.41 -19.46
N VAL A 239 8.52 -8.59 -18.61
CA VAL A 239 8.45 -9.51 -17.47
C VAL A 239 7.42 -9.05 -16.45
N LEU A 240 7.32 -7.74 -16.23
CA LEU A 240 6.30 -7.17 -15.33
C LEU A 240 4.89 -7.29 -15.93
N ALA A 241 4.73 -7.02 -17.23
CA ALA A 241 3.45 -7.09 -17.94
C ALA A 241 2.91 -8.53 -18.06
N ASN A 242 3.82 -9.50 -18.20
CA ASN A 242 3.51 -10.91 -18.42
C ASN A 242 4.15 -11.78 -17.33
N LEU A 243 3.77 -11.51 -16.08
CA LEU A 243 4.34 -12.15 -14.92
C LEU A 243 4.21 -13.69 -14.98
N ARG A 244 5.34 -14.36 -14.79
CA ARG A 244 5.41 -15.82 -14.64
C ARG A 244 5.97 -16.16 -13.27
N ILE A 245 5.33 -17.14 -12.63
CA ILE A 245 5.75 -17.67 -11.32
C ILE A 245 5.94 -19.17 -11.46
N ASP A 246 7.15 -19.63 -11.13
CA ASP A 246 7.51 -21.05 -11.25
C ASP A 246 7.21 -21.61 -12.66
N GLY A 247 7.50 -20.83 -13.71
CA GLY A 247 7.30 -21.17 -15.11
C GLY A 247 5.86 -21.10 -15.62
N ARG A 248 4.88 -20.74 -14.77
CA ARG A 248 3.45 -20.63 -15.14
C ARG A 248 3.06 -19.16 -15.31
N GLU A 249 2.21 -18.88 -16.30
CA GLU A 249 1.62 -17.56 -16.52
C GLU A 249 0.60 -17.24 -15.43
N THR A 250 0.53 -15.96 -15.03
CA THR A 250 -0.45 -15.46 -14.07
C THR A 250 -1.55 -14.64 -14.74
N PHE A 251 -2.78 -14.71 -14.22
CA PHE A 251 -3.94 -13.95 -14.71
C PHE A 251 -4.32 -12.80 -13.77
N THR A 252 -3.81 -12.82 -12.56
CA THR A 252 -3.95 -11.73 -11.59
C THR A 252 -2.61 -11.49 -10.88
N GLY A 253 -2.46 -10.28 -10.35
CA GLY A 253 -1.35 -9.87 -9.54
C GLY A 253 -0.45 -8.83 -10.22
N GLN A 254 -0.17 -7.80 -9.46
CA GLN A 254 0.92 -6.84 -9.69
C GLN A 254 1.78 -6.88 -8.42
N PRO A 255 2.54 -8.00 -8.21
CA PRO A 255 3.03 -8.38 -6.91
C PRO A 255 4.15 -7.47 -6.41
N MET A 256 4.25 -7.39 -5.09
CA MET A 256 5.34 -6.71 -4.40
C MET A 256 6.67 -7.42 -4.69
N GLY A 257 7.70 -6.66 -5.04
CA GLY A 257 9.05 -7.18 -5.30
C GLY A 257 9.72 -6.55 -6.51
N SER A 258 8.96 -6.07 -7.51
CA SER A 258 9.50 -5.20 -8.54
C SER A 258 9.68 -3.78 -8.01
N VAL A 259 10.75 -3.11 -8.45
CA VAL A 259 10.97 -1.69 -8.15
C VAL A 259 9.88 -0.78 -8.72
N LEU A 260 9.17 -1.22 -9.76
CA LEU A 260 8.06 -0.47 -10.36
C LEU A 260 6.70 -0.75 -9.68
N SER A 261 6.61 -1.72 -8.77
CA SER A 261 5.32 -2.11 -8.15
C SER A 261 4.59 -0.93 -7.50
N PHE A 262 5.30 -0.15 -6.69
CA PHE A 262 4.70 0.97 -5.97
C PHE A 262 4.23 2.11 -6.89
N PRO A 263 5.09 2.70 -7.76
CA PRO A 263 4.64 3.78 -8.63
C PRO A 263 3.54 3.33 -9.61
N LEU A 264 3.60 2.09 -10.10
CA LEU A 264 2.58 1.55 -10.99
C LEU A 264 1.23 1.41 -10.28
N LEU A 265 1.23 0.90 -9.05
CA LEU A 265 0.02 0.82 -8.22
C LEU A 265 -0.59 2.20 -7.97
N CYS A 266 0.23 3.20 -7.67
CA CYS A 266 -0.24 4.58 -7.49
C CYS A 266 -0.97 5.11 -8.74
N ILE A 267 -0.40 4.89 -9.93
CA ILE A 267 -1.01 5.35 -11.18
C ILE A 267 -2.30 4.57 -11.48
N ILE A 268 -2.31 3.25 -11.28
CA ILE A 268 -3.50 2.41 -11.48
C ILE A 268 -4.62 2.85 -10.54
N ASN A 269 -4.33 3.07 -9.27
CA ASN A 269 -5.31 3.55 -8.28
C ASN A 269 -5.88 4.93 -8.67
N LYS A 270 -5.01 5.87 -9.05
CA LYS A 270 -5.43 7.19 -9.58
C LYS A 270 -6.32 7.05 -10.83
N THR A 271 -5.95 6.16 -11.75
CA THR A 271 -6.69 5.92 -12.99
C THR A 271 -8.10 5.42 -12.73
N VAL A 272 -8.30 4.55 -11.73
CA VAL A 272 -9.62 4.09 -11.30
C VAL A 272 -10.49 5.27 -10.83
N VAL A 273 -9.95 6.19 -10.06
CA VAL A 273 -10.68 7.40 -9.62
C VAL A 273 -11.04 8.29 -10.82
N ASP A 274 -10.13 8.46 -11.77
CA ASP A 274 -10.41 9.24 -12.97
C ASP A 274 -11.52 8.63 -13.82
N MET A 275 -11.53 7.29 -13.96
CA MET A 275 -12.61 6.58 -14.66
C MET A 275 -13.95 6.76 -13.94
N ALA A 276 -13.95 6.70 -12.60
CA ALA A 276 -15.15 6.94 -11.81
C ALA A 276 -15.71 8.36 -12.02
N LEU A 277 -14.85 9.36 -11.96
CA LEU A 277 -15.23 10.76 -12.22
C LEU A 277 -15.68 10.98 -13.68
N THR A 278 -15.04 10.33 -14.64
CA THR A 278 -15.39 10.42 -16.06
C THR A 278 -16.77 9.83 -16.30
N ALA A 279 -17.07 8.66 -15.75
CA ALA A 279 -18.38 8.03 -15.85
C ALA A 279 -19.51 8.93 -15.28
N MET A 280 -19.25 9.57 -14.13
CA MET A 280 -20.20 10.54 -13.55
C MET A 280 -20.39 11.79 -14.42
N MET A 281 -19.32 12.28 -15.05
CA MET A 281 -19.39 13.43 -15.97
C MET A 281 -20.19 13.07 -17.24
N GLU A 282 -19.97 11.90 -17.82
CA GLU A 282 -20.69 11.41 -18.98
C GLU A 282 -22.20 11.29 -18.72
N ARG A 283 -22.57 10.84 -17.50
CA ARG A 283 -23.97 10.82 -17.05
C ARG A 283 -24.52 12.18 -16.62
N LYS A 284 -23.71 13.25 -16.74
CA LYS A 284 -24.06 14.62 -16.33
C LYS A 284 -24.37 14.80 -14.85
N GLU A 285 -23.88 13.91 -14.03
CA GLU A 285 -24.00 14.00 -12.56
C GLU A 285 -23.06 15.07 -11.99
N ILE A 286 -21.90 15.29 -12.64
CA ILE A 286 -20.93 16.33 -12.30
C ILE A 286 -20.53 17.12 -13.53
N GLY A 287 -20.05 18.34 -13.33
CA GLY A 287 -19.53 19.20 -14.39
C GLY A 287 -18.03 19.06 -14.63
N PHE A 288 -17.55 19.59 -15.76
CA PHE A 288 -16.12 19.56 -16.12
C PHE A 288 -15.20 20.14 -15.05
N LYS A 289 -15.61 21.22 -14.39
CA LYS A 289 -14.81 21.86 -13.34
C LYS A 289 -14.65 20.93 -12.10
N GLU A 290 -15.70 20.21 -11.75
CA GLU A 290 -15.68 19.24 -10.66
C GLU A 290 -14.83 18.02 -11.03
N TRP A 291 -15.00 17.50 -12.25
CA TRP A 291 -14.19 16.41 -12.79
C TRP A 291 -12.69 16.75 -12.78
N SER A 292 -12.30 17.87 -13.38
CA SER A 292 -10.89 18.25 -13.55
C SER A 292 -10.18 18.69 -12.28
N GLY A 293 -10.92 19.21 -11.31
CA GLY A 293 -10.39 19.78 -10.05
C GLY A 293 -10.65 18.91 -8.82
N HIS A 294 -11.11 17.68 -8.97
CA HIS A 294 -11.48 16.84 -7.84
C HIS A 294 -10.25 16.48 -6.97
N PRO A 295 -10.26 16.79 -5.66
CA PRO A 295 -9.11 16.57 -4.79
C PRO A 295 -9.04 15.11 -4.33
N LEU A 296 -7.84 14.54 -4.38
CA LEU A 296 -7.56 13.20 -3.86
C LEU A 296 -6.09 13.06 -3.48
N LEU A 297 -5.78 12.08 -2.65
CA LEU A 297 -4.44 11.66 -2.27
C LEU A 297 -4.31 10.16 -2.45
N VAL A 298 -3.23 9.72 -3.07
CA VAL A 298 -2.89 8.31 -3.29
C VAL A 298 -1.50 8.03 -2.75
N ASN A 299 -1.35 6.91 -2.05
CA ASN A 299 -0.05 6.33 -1.69
C ASN A 299 -0.15 4.80 -1.76
N GLY A 300 0.25 4.23 -2.90
CA GLY A 300 0.07 2.80 -3.17
C GLY A 300 -1.40 2.42 -3.27
N ASP A 301 -1.84 1.57 -2.36
CA ASP A 301 -3.24 1.15 -2.19
C ASP A 301 -4.05 2.10 -1.30
N ASP A 302 -3.42 2.95 -0.53
CA ASP A 302 -4.14 3.96 0.25
C ASP A 302 -4.68 5.08 -0.67
N LEU A 303 -5.98 5.35 -0.53
CA LEU A 303 -6.68 6.43 -1.24
C LEU A 303 -7.53 7.22 -0.26
N LEU A 304 -7.30 8.53 -0.20
CA LEU A 304 -8.16 9.49 0.52
C LEU A 304 -8.71 10.50 -0.48
N THR A 305 -10.03 10.59 -0.54
CA THR A 305 -10.75 11.59 -1.34
C THR A 305 -12.02 12.04 -0.60
N ARG A 306 -12.92 12.70 -1.29
CA ARG A 306 -14.23 13.07 -0.77
C ARG A 306 -15.32 12.83 -1.82
N GLU A 307 -16.58 12.78 -1.41
CA GLU A 307 -17.67 12.90 -2.37
C GLU A 307 -17.55 14.23 -3.16
N VAL A 308 -18.03 14.24 -4.41
CA VAL A 308 -18.03 15.48 -5.20
C VAL A 308 -19.02 16.48 -4.59
N ARG A 309 -20.23 15.99 -4.29
CA ARG A 309 -21.32 16.69 -3.58
C ARG A 309 -22.03 15.72 -2.66
N THR A 310 -22.83 16.22 -1.75
CA THR A 310 -23.65 15.39 -0.84
C THR A 310 -24.67 14.49 -1.54
N THR A 311 -24.99 14.80 -2.78
CA THR A 311 -25.97 14.05 -3.62
C THR A 311 -25.31 13.10 -4.62
N THR A 312 -23.97 13.03 -4.68
CA THR A 312 -23.24 12.13 -5.59
C THR A 312 -22.86 10.85 -4.90
N ASN A 313 -22.49 9.83 -5.68
CA ASN A 313 -22.01 8.54 -5.18
C ASN A 313 -20.67 8.17 -5.84
N LEU A 314 -19.65 9.00 -5.64
CA LEU A 314 -18.30 8.72 -6.12
C LEU A 314 -17.75 7.42 -5.51
N ARG A 315 -18.06 7.15 -4.23
CA ARG A 315 -17.68 5.90 -3.57
C ARG A 315 -18.17 4.68 -4.35
N GLY A 316 -19.45 4.65 -4.70
CA GLY A 316 -20.04 3.53 -5.46
C GLY A 316 -19.40 3.37 -6.84
N GLU A 317 -19.09 4.48 -7.49
CA GLU A 317 -18.44 4.44 -8.79
C GLU A 317 -16.99 3.94 -8.71
N ILE A 318 -16.22 4.34 -7.72
CA ILE A 318 -14.86 3.81 -7.48
C ILE A 318 -14.91 2.30 -7.18
N VAL A 319 -15.91 1.84 -6.42
CA VAL A 319 -16.11 0.40 -6.16
C VAL A 319 -16.35 -0.35 -7.47
N ALA A 320 -17.19 0.18 -8.36
CA ALA A 320 -17.52 -0.45 -9.64
C ALA A 320 -16.29 -0.49 -10.58
N GLN A 321 -15.65 0.65 -10.82
CA GLN A 321 -14.48 0.75 -11.70
C GLN A 321 -13.29 -0.05 -11.16
N GLY A 322 -13.04 0.03 -9.84
CA GLY A 322 -11.98 -0.73 -9.18
C GLY A 322 -12.21 -2.23 -9.25
N GLY A 323 -13.44 -2.70 -9.08
CA GLY A 323 -13.81 -4.11 -9.19
C GLY A 323 -13.48 -4.72 -10.57
N GLU A 324 -13.67 -3.96 -11.64
CA GLU A 324 -13.30 -4.39 -12.99
C GLU A 324 -11.78 -4.52 -13.17
N VAL A 325 -11.01 -3.62 -12.60
CA VAL A 325 -9.54 -3.65 -12.63
C VAL A 325 -8.97 -4.75 -11.72
N GLY A 326 -9.68 -5.09 -10.65
CA GLY A 326 -9.23 -5.99 -9.58
C GLY A 326 -8.83 -5.27 -8.28
N LEU A 327 -8.99 -3.95 -8.21
CA LEU A 327 -8.88 -3.18 -6.98
C LEU A 327 -10.20 -3.28 -6.20
N VAL A 328 -10.34 -4.36 -5.44
CA VAL A 328 -11.57 -4.67 -4.70
C VAL A 328 -11.60 -3.91 -3.38
N VAL A 329 -12.56 -3.01 -3.24
CA VAL A 329 -12.74 -2.20 -2.03
C VAL A 329 -13.25 -3.07 -0.88
N ASN A 330 -12.58 -3.01 0.26
CA ASN A 330 -13.07 -3.56 1.52
C ASN A 330 -14.05 -2.57 2.16
N GLN A 331 -15.36 -2.79 1.93
CA GLN A 331 -16.40 -1.85 2.36
C GLN A 331 -16.50 -1.70 3.88
N GLU A 332 -16.20 -2.76 4.64
CA GLU A 332 -16.23 -2.73 6.12
C GLU A 332 -15.11 -1.91 6.74
N LYS A 333 -13.95 -1.85 6.07
CA LYS A 333 -12.78 -1.09 6.53
C LYS A 333 -12.66 0.29 5.91
N THR A 334 -13.41 0.57 4.86
CA THR A 334 -13.45 1.89 4.23
C THR A 334 -14.14 2.88 5.15
N LEU A 335 -13.42 3.92 5.57
CA LEU A 335 -13.97 4.98 6.40
C LEU A 335 -14.69 6.00 5.52
N VAL A 336 -15.96 6.24 5.87
CA VAL A 336 -16.77 7.33 5.29
C VAL A 336 -17.21 8.24 6.44
N SER A 337 -16.84 9.52 6.38
CA SER A 337 -17.13 10.46 7.46
C SER A 337 -17.16 11.90 6.94
N ASP A 338 -18.01 12.73 7.52
CA ASP A 338 -18.10 14.15 7.17
C ASP A 338 -16.93 14.98 7.74
N TYR A 339 -16.19 14.45 8.70
CA TYR A 339 -15.15 15.17 9.41
C TYR A 339 -13.85 14.39 9.65
N GLN A 340 -13.84 13.08 9.42
CA GLN A 340 -12.66 12.23 9.61
C GLN A 340 -12.17 11.64 8.28
N GLY A 341 -10.85 11.70 8.04
CA GLY A 341 -10.18 11.04 6.92
C GLY A 341 -8.90 10.36 7.37
N GLU A 342 -8.57 9.23 6.78
CA GLU A 342 -7.38 8.45 7.11
C GLU A 342 -6.59 8.13 5.84
N ILE A 343 -5.27 8.32 5.88
CA ILE A 343 -4.33 7.86 4.86
C ILE A 343 -3.00 7.53 5.52
N ASN A 344 -2.33 6.47 5.07
CA ASN A 344 -1.05 5.98 5.63
C ASN A 344 -1.12 5.82 7.16
N SER A 345 -2.20 5.21 7.66
CA SER A 345 -2.42 5.03 9.11
C SER A 345 -2.38 6.34 9.91
N THR A 346 -2.66 7.47 9.28
CA THR A 346 -2.75 8.80 9.89
C THR A 346 -4.18 9.32 9.81
N LEU A 347 -4.77 9.62 10.96
CA LEU A 347 -6.13 10.18 11.06
C LEU A 347 -6.09 11.70 11.07
N PHE A 348 -6.97 12.29 10.28
CA PHE A 348 -7.30 13.71 10.32
C PHE A 348 -8.74 13.88 10.75
N GLU A 349 -8.99 14.77 11.70
CA GLU A 349 -10.31 15.12 12.19
C GLU A 349 -10.49 16.63 12.02
N HIS A 350 -11.52 17.03 11.28
CA HIS A 350 -11.70 18.43 10.87
C HIS A 350 -10.43 19.05 10.24
N GLY A 351 -9.69 18.26 9.45
CA GLY A 351 -8.43 18.67 8.81
C GLY A 351 -7.23 18.73 9.75
N LYS A 352 -7.38 18.36 11.03
CA LYS A 352 -6.30 18.34 12.03
C LYS A 352 -5.78 16.94 12.27
N LYS A 353 -4.44 16.78 12.17
CA LYS A 353 -3.77 15.51 12.40
C LYS A 353 -3.97 15.06 13.84
N GLN A 354 -4.49 13.85 14.02
CA GLN A 354 -4.70 13.24 15.31
C GLN A 354 -3.44 12.49 15.76
N ARG A 355 -3.12 12.59 17.05
CA ARG A 355 -2.02 11.83 17.64
C ARG A 355 -2.47 10.39 17.93
N LYS A 356 -1.64 9.42 17.58
CA LYS A 356 -1.82 8.03 17.97
C LYS A 356 -0.60 7.53 18.76
N PHE A 357 -0.79 6.49 19.56
CA PHE A 357 0.30 5.87 20.28
C PHE A 357 0.86 4.68 19.50
N ASN A 358 2.19 4.63 19.38
CA ASN A 358 2.90 3.52 18.77
C ASN A 358 3.26 2.49 19.85
N ALA A 359 2.45 1.40 19.95
CA ALA A 359 2.65 0.36 20.96
C ALA A 359 3.96 -0.41 20.77
N SER A 360 4.53 -0.47 19.56
CA SER A 360 5.76 -1.21 19.30
C SER A 360 6.98 -0.58 19.98
N SER A 361 6.97 0.72 20.20
CA SER A 361 8.05 1.44 20.88
C SER A 361 8.16 1.11 22.38
N MET A 362 7.16 0.45 22.94
CA MET A 362 7.17 0.00 24.34
C MET A 362 7.75 -1.40 24.50
N TRP A 363 8.11 -2.07 23.42
CA TRP A 363 8.69 -3.40 23.45
C TRP A 363 10.20 -3.35 23.64
N MET A 364 10.77 -4.30 24.40
CA MET A 364 12.21 -4.31 24.70
C MET A 364 13.13 -4.40 23.46
N ASP A 365 12.60 -4.93 22.35
CA ASP A 365 13.30 -5.04 21.07
C ASP A 365 12.87 -3.96 20.08
N ALA A 366 12.32 -2.84 20.55
CA ALA A 366 11.92 -1.73 19.70
C ALA A 366 13.15 -1.13 18.99
N ASP A 367 12.98 -0.85 17.70
CA ASP A 367 14.00 -0.15 16.94
C ASP A 367 14.04 1.35 17.32
N VAL A 368 15.15 2.01 17.04
CA VAL A 368 15.32 3.44 17.38
C VAL A 368 14.21 4.28 16.74
N GLU A 369 13.81 3.94 15.52
CA GLU A 369 12.71 4.60 14.80
C GLU A 369 11.37 4.48 15.51
N ASP A 370 11.08 3.32 16.13
CA ASP A 370 9.87 3.13 16.93
C ASP A 370 9.87 4.04 18.17
N VAL A 371 11.03 4.18 18.84
CA VAL A 371 11.18 5.07 20.00
C VAL A 371 11.05 6.53 19.61
N LEU A 372 11.67 6.92 18.48
CA LEU A 372 11.57 8.28 17.94
C LEU A 372 10.12 8.62 17.55
N GLY A 373 9.43 7.69 16.86
CA GLY A 373 8.03 7.82 16.50
C GLY A 373 7.13 7.98 17.72
N PHE A 374 7.30 7.13 18.75
CA PHE A 374 6.57 7.25 19.99
C PHE A 374 6.82 8.60 20.69
N ALA A 375 8.08 9.03 20.79
CA ALA A 375 8.42 10.29 21.41
C ALA A 375 7.80 11.49 20.68
N ALA A 376 7.77 11.46 19.33
CA ALA A 376 7.12 12.49 18.51
C ALA A 376 5.60 12.51 18.67
N GLU A 377 4.97 11.35 18.81
CA GLU A 377 3.53 11.22 19.06
C GLU A 377 3.15 11.63 20.49
N ALA A 378 4.01 11.34 21.47
CA ALA A 378 3.74 11.61 22.89
C ALA A 378 3.85 13.10 23.26
N THR A 379 4.68 13.88 22.57
CA THR A 379 4.91 15.28 22.91
C THR A 379 5.35 16.13 21.72
N SER A 380 4.95 17.40 21.74
CA SER A 380 5.48 18.44 20.85
C SER A 380 6.64 19.24 21.46
N ASP A 381 6.93 19.02 22.77
CA ASP A 381 8.05 19.68 23.45
C ASP A 381 9.37 18.97 23.22
N GLY A 382 10.34 19.65 22.60
CA GLY A 382 11.65 19.07 22.27
C GLY A 382 12.48 18.64 23.47
N LYS A 383 12.24 19.19 24.68
CA LYS A 383 12.93 18.77 25.90
C LYS A 383 12.37 17.42 26.39
N THR A 384 11.05 17.29 26.41
CA THR A 384 10.37 16.05 26.79
C THR A 384 10.64 14.95 25.76
N PHE A 385 10.61 15.27 24.46
CA PHE A 385 11.00 14.35 23.38
C PHE A 385 12.40 13.75 23.65
N ARG A 386 13.42 14.59 23.83
CA ARG A 386 14.79 14.13 24.12
C ARG A 386 14.87 13.28 25.38
N LYS A 387 14.08 13.59 26.42
CA LYS A 387 14.03 12.83 27.66
C LYS A 387 13.44 11.44 27.45
N ILE A 388 12.35 11.32 26.66
CA ILE A 388 11.74 10.05 26.29
C ILE A 388 12.75 9.19 25.51
N VAL A 389 13.37 9.77 24.48
CA VAL A 389 14.35 9.05 23.64
C VAL A 389 15.51 8.53 24.48
N ARG A 390 16.16 9.40 25.27
CA ARG A 390 17.31 9.01 26.13
C ARG A 390 16.99 7.91 27.13
N ARG A 391 15.74 7.79 27.59
CA ARG A 391 15.33 6.75 28.55
C ARG A 391 15.03 5.40 27.90
N ASN A 392 14.75 5.39 26.62
CA ASN A 392 14.28 4.19 25.91
C ASN A 392 15.25 3.68 24.84
N VAL A 393 16.29 4.44 24.53
CA VAL A 393 17.38 4.01 23.65
C VAL A 393 18.62 3.84 24.51
N ASN A 394 19.09 2.60 24.62
CA ASN A 394 20.40 2.31 25.21
C ASN A 394 21.44 2.76 24.19
N ILE A 395 21.99 3.95 24.39
CA ILE A 395 23.11 4.51 23.63
C ILE A 395 24.40 4.25 24.40
#